data_65ac353efc0022e119052d4152a88f83
#
_entry.id   65ac353efc0022e119052d4152a88f83
#
_cell.length_a   1.000
_cell.length_b   1.000
_cell.length_c   1.000
_cell.angle_alpha   90.00
_cell.angle_beta   90.00
_cell.angle_gamma   90.00
#
_symmetry.space_group_name_H-M   'P 1'
#
loop_
_entity.id
_entity.type
_entity.pdbx_description
1 polymer ?
#
loop_
_entity_poly.entity_id
_entity_poly.type
_entity_poly.pdbx_seq_one_letter_code
_entity_poly.pdbx_strand_id
1 'polypeptide(L)'
;RKIRRNIRLGLLILLVLAVLFEILRIVKPAWFTDEYVELKGKDIDAARPDIDVELLTVNPYSRPGTEAKKITGVVVHYTANPGASAMDNRNYFENLKDSHETKVSSNFVVGLEGEIVQCVPTWEEAYASNSRNLDTVSIECCHPDETGKFNDKTYQSMVELCAWLCLKFDLDGNDVIRHYDVTGKDCPKYFVENEKAWEQFRKDVGKQLDRLK
;
A
#
# COMPACT_ATOMS: atom_id res chain seq x y z
N ARG A 1 19.31 59.21 -14.29
CA ARG A 1 18.71 58.94 -12.93
C ARG A 1 17.65 57.85 -12.97
N LYS A 2 16.68 57.84 -13.90
CA LYS A 2 15.56 56.84 -13.99
C LYS A 2 16.07 55.41 -14.20
N ILE A 3 17.05 55.19 -15.08
CA ILE A 3 17.61 53.85 -15.38
C ILE A 3 18.27 53.23 -14.12
N ARG A 4 19.10 53.98 -13.38
CA ARG A 4 19.76 53.50 -12.14
C ARG A 4 18.74 53.15 -11.05
N ARG A 5 17.62 53.88 -10.98
CA ARG A 5 16.50 53.60 -10.06
C ARG A 5 15.81 52.29 -10.41
N ASN A 6 15.54 52.05 -11.70
CA ASN A 6 14.90 50.83 -12.16
C ASN A 6 15.79 49.58 -11.96
N ILE A 7 17.11 49.70 -12.19
CA ILE A 7 18.09 48.63 -11.90
C ILE A 7 18.10 48.28 -10.41
N ARG A 8 18.15 49.33 -9.53
CA ARG A 8 18.12 49.09 -8.08
C ARG A 8 16.81 48.46 -7.62
N LEU A 9 15.68 48.83 -8.18
CA LEU A 9 14.37 48.22 -7.88
C LEU A 9 14.32 46.77 -8.35
N GLY A 10 14.85 46.45 -9.54
CA GLY A 10 14.94 45.09 -10.05
C GLY A 10 15.81 44.17 -9.19
N LEU A 11 16.96 44.70 -8.74
CA LEU A 11 17.85 43.95 -7.81
C LEU A 11 17.21 43.74 -6.44
N LEU A 12 16.46 44.70 -5.93
CA LEU A 12 15.71 44.54 -4.67
C LEU A 12 14.61 43.47 -4.77
N ILE A 13 13.88 43.46 -5.88
CA ILE A 13 12.84 42.44 -6.14
C ILE A 13 13.48 41.07 -6.21
N LEU A 14 14.61 40.90 -6.93
CA LEU A 14 15.31 39.62 -7.01
C LEU A 14 15.82 39.15 -5.62
N LEU A 15 16.31 40.07 -4.80
CA LEU A 15 16.73 39.74 -3.45
C LEU A 15 15.57 39.29 -2.58
N VAL A 16 14.44 40.00 -2.65
CA VAL A 16 13.21 39.60 -1.91
C VAL A 16 12.69 38.25 -2.37
N LEU A 17 12.68 37.98 -3.67
CA LEU A 17 12.28 36.68 -4.20
C LEU A 17 13.24 35.55 -3.75
N ALA A 18 14.55 35.81 -3.74
CA ALA A 18 15.55 34.86 -3.24
C ALA A 18 15.37 34.58 -1.74
N VAL A 19 15.12 35.61 -0.93
CA VAL A 19 14.87 35.46 0.51
C VAL A 19 13.55 34.71 0.74
N LEU A 20 12.48 35.01 -0.01
CA LEU A 20 11.21 34.28 0.06
C LEU A 20 11.38 32.81 -0.36
N PHE A 21 12.19 32.54 -1.39
CA PHE A 21 12.49 31.18 -1.82
C PHE A 21 13.25 30.40 -0.73
N GLU A 22 14.26 31.02 -0.08
CA GLU A 22 14.98 30.38 1.02
C GLU A 22 14.10 30.21 2.27
N ILE A 23 13.21 31.16 2.57
CA ILE A 23 12.20 31.00 3.64
C ILE A 23 11.25 29.86 3.32
N LEU A 24 10.75 29.76 2.09
CA LEU A 24 9.89 28.66 1.64
C LEU A 24 10.62 27.30 1.65
N ARG A 25 11.94 27.30 1.42
CA ARG A 25 12.79 26.12 1.48
C ARG A 25 13.08 25.66 2.92
N ILE A 26 13.19 26.61 3.87
CA ILE A 26 13.45 26.34 5.29
C ILE A 26 12.15 26.07 6.05
N VAL A 27 11.12 26.89 5.80
CA VAL A 27 9.76 26.69 6.29
C VAL A 27 9.03 25.87 5.22
N LYS A 28 9.37 24.60 5.09
CA LYS A 28 8.48 23.71 4.32
C LYS A 28 7.11 23.85 4.98
N PRO A 29 6.08 24.36 4.26
CA PRO A 29 4.77 24.51 4.87
C PRO A 29 4.35 23.13 5.36
N ALA A 30 4.03 22.97 6.63
CA ALA A 30 3.63 21.70 7.24
C ALA A 30 2.52 21.00 6.43
N TRP A 31 1.61 21.78 5.83
CA TRP A 31 0.55 21.28 4.96
C TRP A 31 1.04 20.62 3.65
N PHE A 32 2.27 20.89 3.20
CA PHE A 32 2.81 20.30 1.95
C PHE A 32 3.66 19.04 2.20
N THR A 33 4.14 18.84 3.44
CA THR A 33 5.02 17.72 3.78
C THR A 33 4.31 16.61 4.53
N ASP A 34 3.35 16.93 5.39
CA ASP A 34 2.75 15.95 6.27
C ASP A 34 1.69 15.09 5.56
N GLU A 35 0.83 15.71 4.73
CA GLU A 35 -0.22 14.99 3.99
C GLU A 35 0.38 14.05 2.92
N TYR A 36 1.44 14.48 2.22
CA TYR A 36 2.13 13.65 1.24
C TYR A 36 2.85 12.46 1.89
N VAL A 37 3.50 12.66 3.04
CA VAL A 37 4.18 11.61 3.80
C VAL A 37 3.16 10.65 4.42
N GLU A 38 2.06 11.15 4.96
CA GLU A 38 0.98 10.30 5.50
C GLU A 38 0.36 9.40 4.44
N LEU A 39 0.14 9.91 3.24
CA LEU A 39 -0.52 9.16 2.16
C LEU A 39 0.43 8.22 1.41
N LYS A 40 1.65 8.66 1.10
CA LYS A 40 2.64 7.87 0.35
C LYS A 40 3.62 7.11 1.24
N GLY A 41 3.67 7.45 2.52
CA GLY A 41 4.57 6.86 3.50
C GLY A 41 6.02 7.33 3.37
N LYS A 42 6.89 6.76 4.20
CA LYS A 42 8.33 7.04 4.20
C LYS A 42 8.99 6.47 2.95
N ASP A 43 10.01 7.15 2.44
CA ASP A 43 10.88 6.63 1.39
C ASP A 43 11.92 5.69 2.02
N ILE A 44 11.68 4.41 1.88
CA ILE A 44 12.49 3.33 2.47
C ILE A 44 12.78 2.25 1.43
N ASP A 45 13.15 2.66 0.23
CA ASP A 45 13.38 1.74 -0.89
C ASP A 45 14.42 0.65 -0.59
N ALA A 46 15.42 0.92 0.26
CA ALA A 46 16.42 -0.06 0.66
C ALA A 46 15.84 -1.27 1.43
N ALA A 47 14.69 -1.11 2.08
CA ALA A 47 13.99 -2.17 2.80
C ALA A 47 12.82 -2.78 2.01
N ARG A 48 12.57 -2.27 0.79
CA ARG A 48 11.48 -2.74 -0.06
C ARG A 48 11.76 -4.15 -0.57
N PRO A 49 10.82 -5.10 -0.42
CA PRO A 49 10.93 -6.38 -1.09
C PRO A 49 10.90 -6.21 -2.62
N ASP A 50 11.30 -7.24 -3.34
CA ASP A 50 11.16 -7.24 -4.80
C ASP A 50 9.68 -7.25 -5.18
N ILE A 51 9.23 -6.25 -5.94
CA ILE A 51 7.83 -6.03 -6.30
C ILE A 51 7.72 -5.79 -7.80
N ASP A 52 6.96 -6.65 -8.47
CA ASP A 52 6.55 -6.47 -9.85
C ASP A 52 5.40 -5.45 -9.91
N VAL A 53 5.64 -4.29 -10.54
CA VAL A 53 4.66 -3.22 -10.63
C VAL A 53 3.81 -3.38 -11.87
N GLU A 54 2.62 -3.98 -11.72
CA GLU A 54 1.66 -4.31 -12.75
C GLU A 54 0.32 -3.60 -12.53
N LEU A 55 0.37 -2.27 -12.49
CA LEU A 55 -0.80 -1.46 -12.14
C LEU A 55 -1.98 -1.70 -13.09
N LEU A 56 -3.17 -1.80 -12.49
CA LEU A 56 -4.42 -1.88 -13.22
C LEU A 56 -4.70 -0.58 -13.98
N THR A 57 -5.38 -0.68 -15.10
CA THR A 57 -5.96 0.49 -15.78
C THR A 57 -6.97 1.17 -14.85
N VAL A 58 -6.96 2.50 -14.78
CA VAL A 58 -7.94 3.26 -13.99
C VAL A 58 -9.34 3.02 -14.57
N ASN A 59 -10.24 2.51 -13.74
CA ASN A 59 -11.62 2.18 -14.11
C ASN A 59 -12.49 2.06 -12.85
N PRO A 60 -13.83 2.19 -12.95
CA PRO A 60 -14.73 2.19 -11.79
C PRO A 60 -14.94 0.81 -11.13
N TYR A 61 -14.38 -0.28 -11.65
CA TYR A 61 -14.64 -1.64 -11.18
C TYR A 61 -13.48 -2.26 -10.39
N SER A 62 -12.24 -1.87 -10.68
CA SER A 62 -11.07 -2.43 -9.99
C SER A 62 -10.02 -1.41 -9.56
N ARG A 63 -9.95 -0.24 -10.18
CA ARG A 63 -9.06 0.86 -9.78
C ARG A 63 -9.73 2.21 -10.05
N PRO A 64 -10.50 2.74 -9.07
CA PRO A 64 -11.24 4.00 -9.28
C PRO A 64 -10.34 5.24 -9.40
N GLY A 65 -9.07 5.16 -9.00
CA GLY A 65 -8.16 6.29 -8.94
C GLY A 65 -8.50 7.27 -7.80
N THR A 66 -9.31 6.83 -6.83
CA THR A 66 -9.62 7.60 -5.63
C THR A 66 -8.44 7.58 -4.70
N GLU A 67 -7.97 8.74 -4.25
CA GLU A 67 -6.93 8.81 -3.22
C GLU A 67 -7.43 8.20 -1.90
N ALA A 68 -6.58 7.35 -1.31
CA ALA A 68 -6.77 6.88 0.06
C ALA A 68 -6.70 8.06 1.03
N LYS A 69 -7.17 7.85 2.24
CA LYS A 69 -6.94 8.74 3.37
C LYS A 69 -5.57 8.43 4.01
N LYS A 70 -5.39 8.78 5.23
CA LYS A 70 -4.24 8.30 6.01
C LYS A 70 -4.26 6.78 6.09
N ILE A 71 -3.14 6.12 5.77
CA ILE A 71 -3.01 4.66 5.92
C ILE A 71 -2.82 4.34 7.40
N THR A 72 -3.71 3.51 7.93
CA THR A 72 -3.78 3.14 9.36
C THR A 72 -3.74 1.62 9.58
N GLY A 73 -3.51 0.83 8.51
CA GLY A 73 -3.40 -0.60 8.64
C GLY A 73 -3.14 -1.32 7.33
N VAL A 74 -2.84 -2.60 7.45
CA VAL A 74 -2.70 -3.55 6.36
C VAL A 74 -3.73 -4.64 6.54
N VAL A 75 -4.54 -4.92 5.50
CA VAL A 75 -5.56 -5.98 5.54
C VAL A 75 -5.11 -7.17 4.71
N VAL A 76 -5.00 -8.32 5.37
CA VAL A 76 -4.63 -9.58 4.74
C VAL A 76 -5.88 -10.33 4.30
N HIS A 77 -5.84 -10.79 3.05
CA HIS A 77 -6.86 -11.62 2.43
C HIS A 77 -6.26 -12.92 1.89
N TYR A 78 -7.08 -13.83 1.43
CA TYR A 78 -6.70 -14.95 0.58
C TYR A 78 -7.56 -14.91 -0.68
N THR A 79 -7.01 -15.33 -1.82
CA THR A 79 -7.67 -15.21 -3.12
C THR A 79 -8.95 -16.06 -3.26
N ALA A 80 -9.16 -17.02 -2.38
CA ALA A 80 -10.22 -18.04 -2.49
C ALA A 80 -10.25 -18.73 -3.87
N ASN A 81 -9.10 -18.79 -4.55
CA ASN A 81 -8.90 -19.35 -5.88
C ASN A 81 -7.67 -20.28 -5.86
N PRO A 82 -7.82 -21.52 -5.36
CA PRO A 82 -6.70 -22.43 -5.12
C PRO A 82 -5.89 -22.71 -6.38
N GLY A 83 -4.56 -22.59 -6.27
CA GLY A 83 -3.63 -22.89 -7.34
C GLY A 83 -3.45 -21.78 -8.39
N ALA A 84 -4.24 -20.70 -8.34
CA ALA A 84 -4.05 -19.57 -9.25
C ALA A 84 -2.80 -18.76 -8.89
N SER A 85 -2.11 -18.25 -9.92
CA SER A 85 -0.94 -17.38 -9.75
C SER A 85 -1.33 -15.94 -9.36
N ALA A 86 -0.33 -15.15 -8.94
CA ALA A 86 -0.54 -13.72 -8.69
C ALA A 86 -1.03 -13.00 -9.95
N MET A 87 -0.46 -13.34 -11.12
CA MET A 87 -0.85 -12.73 -12.39
C MET A 87 -2.26 -13.14 -12.86
N ASP A 88 -2.74 -14.36 -12.56
CA ASP A 88 -4.11 -14.74 -12.86
C ASP A 88 -5.10 -13.87 -12.09
N ASN A 89 -4.84 -13.63 -10.80
CA ASN A 89 -5.67 -12.77 -9.96
C ASN A 89 -5.57 -11.29 -10.39
N ARG A 90 -4.36 -10.79 -10.70
CA ARG A 90 -4.18 -9.43 -11.27
C ARG A 90 -4.95 -9.27 -12.57
N ASN A 91 -4.89 -10.23 -13.48
CA ASN A 91 -5.57 -10.20 -14.77
C ASN A 91 -7.11 -10.30 -14.61
N TYR A 92 -7.58 -11.07 -13.64
CA TYR A 92 -8.99 -11.05 -13.27
C TYR A 92 -9.44 -9.63 -12.88
N PHE A 93 -8.70 -8.93 -12.02
CA PHE A 93 -9.00 -7.54 -11.66
C PHE A 93 -8.98 -6.59 -12.87
N GLU A 94 -8.00 -6.76 -13.78
CA GLU A 94 -7.92 -5.95 -15.00
C GLU A 94 -9.13 -6.16 -15.91
N ASN A 95 -9.58 -7.40 -16.06
CA ASN A 95 -10.70 -7.75 -16.94
C ASN A 95 -12.05 -7.17 -16.46
N LEU A 96 -12.16 -6.79 -15.19
CA LEU A 96 -13.37 -6.17 -14.65
C LEU A 96 -13.69 -4.81 -15.30
N LYS A 97 -12.71 -4.11 -15.86
CA LYS A 97 -12.94 -2.88 -16.63
C LYS A 97 -13.81 -3.12 -17.88
N ASP A 98 -13.79 -4.34 -18.41
CA ASP A 98 -14.50 -4.74 -19.62
C ASP A 98 -15.75 -5.56 -19.29
N SER A 99 -15.68 -6.50 -18.33
CA SER A 99 -16.79 -7.39 -17.96
C SER A 99 -17.86 -6.70 -17.11
N HIS A 100 -17.46 -5.75 -16.26
CA HIS A 100 -18.35 -5.03 -15.34
C HIS A 100 -19.14 -5.91 -14.35
N GLU A 101 -18.72 -7.16 -14.13
CA GLU A 101 -19.50 -8.16 -13.38
C GLU A 101 -19.50 -7.91 -11.87
N THR A 102 -18.42 -7.30 -11.34
CA THR A 102 -18.29 -6.98 -9.91
C THR A 102 -17.28 -5.86 -9.69
N LYS A 103 -17.17 -5.39 -8.44
CA LYS A 103 -16.12 -4.46 -8.01
C LYS A 103 -15.23 -5.16 -7.00
N VAL A 104 -14.00 -5.48 -7.42
CA VAL A 104 -12.98 -6.08 -6.57
C VAL A 104 -11.59 -5.79 -7.09
N SER A 105 -10.64 -5.61 -6.18
CA SER A 105 -9.21 -5.49 -6.45
C SER A 105 -8.42 -5.60 -5.15
N SER A 106 -7.10 -5.49 -5.24
CA SER A 106 -6.19 -5.38 -4.10
C SER A 106 -5.03 -4.47 -4.45
N ASN A 107 -4.36 -3.88 -3.45
CA ASN A 107 -3.13 -3.15 -3.70
C ASN A 107 -2.02 -4.10 -4.14
N PHE A 108 -1.92 -5.27 -3.50
CA PHE A 108 -0.92 -6.30 -3.80
C PHE A 108 -1.56 -7.67 -3.93
N VAL A 109 -0.91 -8.52 -4.74
CA VAL A 109 -1.14 -9.97 -4.76
C VAL A 109 0.20 -10.65 -4.49
N VAL A 110 0.23 -11.59 -3.53
CA VAL A 110 1.39 -12.44 -3.24
C VAL A 110 1.14 -13.82 -3.81
N GLY A 111 2.01 -14.27 -4.69
CA GLY A 111 1.85 -15.51 -5.45
C GLY A 111 2.41 -16.76 -4.77
N LEU A 112 2.24 -17.90 -5.43
CA LEU A 112 2.64 -19.23 -4.93
C LEU A 112 4.15 -19.43 -4.91
N GLU A 113 4.90 -18.75 -5.79
CA GLU A 113 6.36 -18.78 -5.80
C GLU A 113 6.99 -17.68 -4.95
N GLY A 114 6.15 -16.88 -4.25
CA GLY A 114 6.56 -15.77 -3.41
C GLY A 114 6.69 -14.45 -4.15
N GLU A 115 6.34 -14.39 -5.42
CA GLU A 115 6.29 -13.15 -6.20
C GLU A 115 5.26 -12.18 -5.61
N ILE A 116 5.60 -10.89 -5.60
CA ILE A 116 4.71 -9.82 -5.13
C ILE A 116 4.35 -8.92 -6.30
N VAL A 117 3.07 -8.87 -6.64
CA VAL A 117 2.57 -8.06 -7.75
C VAL A 117 1.78 -6.87 -7.19
N GLN A 118 2.17 -5.65 -7.56
CA GLN A 118 1.43 -4.44 -7.19
C GLN A 118 0.38 -4.12 -8.26
N CYS A 119 -0.89 -4.16 -7.89
CA CYS A 119 -2.03 -3.91 -8.77
C CYS A 119 -2.58 -2.48 -8.65
N VAL A 120 -2.56 -1.92 -7.44
CA VAL A 120 -3.05 -0.55 -7.13
C VAL A 120 -2.00 0.15 -6.28
N PRO A 121 -1.67 1.43 -6.53
CA PRO A 121 -0.78 2.20 -5.66
C PRO A 121 -1.26 2.18 -4.20
N THR A 122 -0.34 2.21 -3.24
CA THR A 122 -0.69 2.18 -1.81
C THR A 122 -1.51 3.40 -1.35
N TRP A 123 -1.45 4.49 -2.10
CA TRP A 123 -2.20 5.73 -1.85
C TRP A 123 -3.50 5.85 -2.65
N GLU A 124 -3.92 4.77 -3.33
CA GLU A 124 -5.20 4.70 -4.04
C GLU A 124 -6.09 3.63 -3.42
N GLU A 125 -7.39 3.86 -3.46
CA GLU A 125 -8.42 2.91 -3.04
C GLU A 125 -8.36 1.63 -3.88
N ALA A 126 -8.31 0.48 -3.19
CA ALA A 126 -8.58 -0.84 -3.75
C ALA A 126 -9.90 -1.39 -3.17
N TYR A 127 -10.67 -2.11 -3.96
CA TYR A 127 -11.96 -2.67 -3.54
C TYR A 127 -11.79 -4.05 -2.88
N ALA A 128 -11.24 -4.10 -1.67
CA ALA A 128 -10.94 -5.34 -0.96
C ALA A 128 -11.53 -5.40 0.46
N SER A 129 -11.45 -4.30 1.21
CA SER A 129 -11.57 -4.28 2.66
C SER A 129 -12.81 -3.51 3.15
N ASN A 130 -13.83 -3.36 2.29
CA ASN A 130 -15.12 -2.72 2.61
C ASN A 130 -14.95 -1.30 3.20
N SER A 131 -15.35 -1.10 4.45
CA SER A 131 -15.26 0.21 5.13
C SER A 131 -13.83 0.70 5.34
N ARG A 132 -12.83 -0.18 5.19
CA ARG A 132 -11.41 0.10 5.35
C ARG A 132 -10.66 0.30 4.01
N ASN A 133 -11.36 0.35 2.86
CA ASN A 133 -10.72 0.55 1.55
C ASN A 133 -9.90 1.84 1.46
N LEU A 134 -10.34 2.93 2.11
CA LEU A 134 -9.74 4.25 2.00
C LEU A 134 -8.63 4.55 3.02
N ASP A 135 -8.39 3.63 3.97
CA ASP A 135 -7.43 3.85 5.05
C ASP A 135 -6.51 2.65 5.32
N THR A 136 -6.54 1.65 4.44
CA THR A 136 -5.66 0.48 4.55
C THR A 136 -5.05 0.09 3.22
N VAL A 137 -3.93 -0.64 3.28
CA VAL A 137 -3.36 -1.35 2.15
C VAL A 137 -3.82 -2.80 2.20
N SER A 138 -4.41 -3.29 1.11
CA SER A 138 -4.90 -4.67 1.00
C SER A 138 -3.89 -5.58 0.31
N ILE A 139 -3.79 -6.82 0.79
CA ILE A 139 -2.92 -7.86 0.24
C ILE A 139 -3.74 -9.13 0.02
N GLU A 140 -3.93 -9.54 -1.22
CA GLU A 140 -4.49 -10.84 -1.59
C GLU A 140 -3.37 -11.88 -1.68
N CYS A 141 -3.54 -13.03 -1.02
CA CYS A 141 -2.52 -14.05 -0.92
C CYS A 141 -2.98 -15.34 -1.59
N CYS A 142 -2.18 -15.83 -2.55
CA CYS A 142 -2.43 -17.10 -3.23
C CYS A 142 -2.18 -18.27 -2.29
N HIS A 143 -2.92 -19.35 -2.48
CA HIS A 143 -2.83 -20.59 -1.71
C HIS A 143 -2.97 -21.81 -2.61
N PRO A 144 -2.29 -22.94 -2.30
CA PRO A 144 -2.20 -24.06 -3.22
C PRO A 144 -3.48 -24.91 -3.30
N ASP A 145 -4.30 -24.93 -2.24
CA ASP A 145 -5.43 -25.85 -2.10
C ASP A 145 -6.61 -25.26 -1.31
N GLU A 146 -7.71 -26.02 -1.20
CA GLU A 146 -8.97 -25.63 -0.56
C GLU A 146 -8.87 -25.33 0.94
N THR A 147 -7.77 -25.70 1.60
CA THR A 147 -7.56 -25.40 3.02
C THR A 147 -7.33 -23.91 3.26
N GLY A 148 -6.94 -23.17 2.20
CA GLY A 148 -6.55 -21.77 2.29
C GLY A 148 -5.24 -21.53 3.04
N LYS A 149 -4.48 -22.61 3.36
CA LYS A 149 -3.18 -22.51 3.99
C LYS A 149 -2.15 -22.05 2.96
N PHE A 150 -1.37 -21.04 3.34
CA PHE A 150 -0.28 -20.54 2.51
C PHE A 150 0.92 -21.51 2.55
N ASN A 151 1.59 -21.66 1.41
CA ASN A 151 2.87 -22.36 1.38
C ASN A 151 3.99 -21.46 1.96
N ASP A 152 5.18 -22.01 2.16
CA ASP A 152 6.27 -21.30 2.83
C ASP A 152 6.75 -20.08 2.06
N LYS A 153 6.75 -20.11 0.71
CA LYS A 153 7.18 -18.98 -0.12
C LYS A 153 6.19 -17.83 -0.04
N THR A 154 4.89 -18.12 -0.21
CA THR A 154 3.83 -17.12 -0.05
C THR A 154 3.89 -16.52 1.37
N TYR A 155 3.99 -17.37 2.40
CA TYR A 155 4.04 -16.92 3.79
C TYR A 155 5.23 -15.99 4.06
N GLN A 156 6.42 -16.34 3.58
CA GLN A 156 7.63 -15.51 3.76
C GLN A 156 7.46 -14.14 3.08
N SER A 157 6.98 -14.10 1.85
CA SER A 157 6.75 -12.84 1.13
C SER A 157 5.65 -11.99 1.77
N MET A 158 4.60 -12.62 2.33
CA MET A 158 3.60 -11.91 3.13
C MET A 158 4.22 -11.23 4.35
N VAL A 159 5.11 -11.91 5.08
CA VAL A 159 5.80 -11.36 6.25
C VAL A 159 6.68 -10.17 5.83
N GLU A 160 7.45 -10.31 4.77
CA GLU A 160 8.34 -9.26 4.26
C GLU A 160 7.56 -8.03 3.78
N LEU A 161 6.50 -8.24 2.99
CA LEU A 161 5.66 -7.16 2.49
C LEU A 161 4.94 -6.43 3.62
N CYS A 162 4.32 -7.15 4.56
CA CYS A 162 3.65 -6.54 5.71
C CYS A 162 4.62 -5.73 6.58
N ALA A 163 5.83 -6.26 6.85
CA ALA A 163 6.83 -5.57 7.64
C ALA A 163 7.31 -4.29 6.94
N TRP A 164 7.56 -4.34 5.64
CA TRP A 164 7.92 -3.15 4.86
C TRP A 164 6.80 -2.11 4.85
N LEU A 165 5.54 -2.50 4.68
CA LEU A 165 4.39 -1.60 4.73
C LEU A 165 4.24 -0.97 6.12
N CYS A 166 4.42 -1.74 7.19
CA CYS A 166 4.42 -1.22 8.56
C CYS A 166 5.52 -0.17 8.75
N LEU A 167 6.74 -0.44 8.29
CA LEU A 167 7.83 0.54 8.33
C LEU A 167 7.50 1.80 7.53
N LYS A 168 6.93 1.63 6.33
CA LYS A 168 6.59 2.71 5.40
C LYS A 168 5.53 3.66 5.97
N PHE A 169 4.53 3.15 6.64
CA PHE A 169 3.38 3.93 7.14
C PHE A 169 3.39 4.18 8.66
N ASP A 170 4.50 3.86 9.33
CA ASP A 170 4.66 4.02 10.78
C ASP A 170 3.65 3.21 11.60
N LEU A 171 3.44 1.97 11.17
CA LEU A 171 2.54 0.97 11.75
C LEU A 171 3.33 -0.08 12.54
N ASP A 172 2.60 -0.92 13.28
CA ASP A 172 3.16 -2.10 13.93
C ASP A 172 2.40 -3.40 13.55
N GLY A 173 2.82 -4.54 14.13
CA GLY A 173 2.19 -5.83 13.85
C GLY A 173 0.72 -5.93 14.31
N ASN A 174 0.22 -5.00 15.15
CA ASN A 174 -1.18 -4.95 15.55
C ASN A 174 -2.06 -4.25 14.51
N ASP A 175 -1.44 -3.42 13.67
CA ASP A 175 -2.13 -2.74 12.56
C ASP A 175 -2.26 -3.65 11.34
N VAL A 176 -1.68 -4.86 11.38
CA VAL A 176 -1.91 -5.92 10.41
C VAL A 176 -3.11 -6.74 10.87
N ILE A 177 -4.21 -6.68 10.09
CA ILE A 177 -5.50 -7.28 10.42
C ILE A 177 -5.99 -8.19 9.29
N ARG A 178 -6.94 -9.06 9.60
CA ARG A 178 -7.64 -9.91 8.61
C ARG A 178 -8.86 -9.19 8.05
N HIS A 179 -9.30 -9.53 6.87
CA HIS A 179 -10.63 -9.11 6.39
C HIS A 179 -11.75 -9.54 7.38
N TYR A 180 -11.57 -10.68 8.04
CA TYR A 180 -12.43 -11.13 9.13
C TYR A 180 -12.62 -10.07 10.22
N ASP A 181 -11.55 -9.42 10.61
CA ASP A 181 -11.58 -8.39 11.69
C ASP A 181 -12.34 -7.12 11.26
N VAL A 182 -12.54 -6.93 9.95
CA VAL A 182 -13.31 -5.80 9.40
C VAL A 182 -14.81 -6.14 9.27
N THR A 183 -15.13 -7.35 8.79
CA THR A 183 -16.50 -7.67 8.35
C THR A 183 -17.07 -8.95 8.95
N GLY A 184 -16.26 -9.79 9.62
CA GLY A 184 -16.64 -11.13 10.04
C GLY A 184 -16.62 -12.18 8.91
N LYS A 185 -16.20 -11.80 7.67
CA LYS A 185 -16.05 -12.73 6.56
C LYS A 185 -14.91 -13.73 6.87
N ASP A 186 -15.10 -15.01 6.53
CA ASP A 186 -14.07 -16.06 6.68
C ASP A 186 -12.89 -15.82 5.69
N CYS A 187 -12.07 -14.81 5.98
CA CYS A 187 -10.97 -14.38 5.13
C CYS A 187 -9.85 -13.72 5.97
N PRO A 188 -8.60 -14.19 5.85
CA PRO A 188 -8.17 -15.42 5.16
C PRO A 188 -8.61 -16.66 5.93
N LYS A 189 -9.23 -17.62 5.24
CA LYS A 189 -9.84 -18.80 5.84
C LYS A 189 -8.92 -19.48 6.85
N TYR A 190 -7.71 -19.87 6.44
CA TYR A 190 -6.79 -20.60 7.31
C TYR A 190 -6.46 -19.84 8.60
N PHE A 191 -6.28 -18.51 8.55
CA PHE A 191 -5.99 -17.72 9.74
C PHE A 191 -7.22 -17.43 10.61
N VAL A 192 -8.42 -17.51 10.05
CA VAL A 192 -9.66 -17.43 10.84
C VAL A 192 -9.90 -18.73 11.59
N GLU A 193 -9.73 -19.87 10.92
CA GLU A 193 -9.89 -21.19 11.53
C GLU A 193 -8.76 -21.56 12.52
N ASN A 194 -7.59 -20.89 12.40
CA ASN A 194 -6.38 -21.18 13.18
C ASN A 194 -5.78 -19.92 13.82
N GLU A 195 -6.41 -19.43 14.90
CA GLU A 195 -5.99 -18.21 15.60
C GLU A 195 -4.51 -18.21 16.02
N LYS A 196 -3.96 -19.37 16.45
CA LYS A 196 -2.52 -19.48 16.78
C LYS A 196 -1.61 -19.23 15.58
N ALA A 197 -2.03 -19.63 14.38
CA ALA A 197 -1.28 -19.38 13.16
C ALA A 197 -1.31 -17.88 12.81
N TRP A 198 -2.45 -17.23 13.02
CA TRP A 198 -2.59 -15.78 12.87
C TRP A 198 -1.70 -14.99 13.84
N GLU A 199 -1.75 -15.35 15.12
CA GLU A 199 -0.88 -14.73 16.12
C GLU A 199 0.61 -14.94 15.81
N GLN A 200 0.98 -16.13 15.32
CA GLN A 200 2.35 -16.40 14.90
C GLN A 200 2.77 -15.52 13.72
N PHE A 201 1.89 -15.38 12.70
CA PHE A 201 2.13 -14.53 11.55
C PHE A 201 2.40 -13.08 11.98
N ARG A 202 1.57 -12.50 12.84
CA ARG A 202 1.79 -11.12 13.35
C ARG A 202 3.10 -10.98 14.13
N LYS A 203 3.48 -11.99 14.91
CA LYS A 203 4.78 -12.02 15.61
C LYS A 203 5.95 -12.04 14.62
N ASP A 204 5.82 -12.79 13.53
CA ASP A 204 6.88 -12.88 12.53
C ASP A 204 6.99 -11.58 11.72
N VAL A 205 5.86 -10.92 11.41
CA VAL A 205 5.86 -9.56 10.86
C VAL A 205 6.57 -8.57 11.81
N GLY A 206 6.25 -8.60 13.11
CA GLY A 206 6.91 -7.74 14.10
C GLY A 206 8.42 -7.96 14.16
N LYS A 207 8.88 -9.23 14.20
CA LYS A 207 10.31 -9.55 14.16
C LYS A 207 11.00 -9.07 12.88
N GLN A 208 10.34 -9.21 11.74
CA GLN A 208 10.89 -8.72 10.47
C GLN A 208 10.93 -7.19 10.44
N LEU A 209 9.90 -6.51 10.94
CA LEU A 209 9.88 -5.06 11.08
C LEU A 209 11.04 -4.55 11.95
N ASP A 210 11.34 -5.24 13.07
CA ASP A 210 12.46 -4.87 13.95
C ASP A 210 13.83 -5.03 13.27
N ARG A 211 13.95 -5.93 12.28
CA ARG A 211 15.18 -6.08 11.48
C ARG A 211 15.34 -4.98 10.43
N LEU A 212 14.23 -4.37 10.01
CA LEU A 212 14.22 -3.30 9.01
C LEU A 212 14.47 -1.90 9.63
N LYS A 213 14.28 -1.76 10.94
CA LYS A 213 14.56 -0.53 11.70
C LYS A 213 16.02 -0.37 12.02
#